data_d6f3864cc0ac4531a9268d9eca26b7ee
#
_entry.id   d6f3864cc0ac4531a9268d9eca26b7ee
#
_cell.length_a   1.000
_cell.length_b   1.000
_cell.length_c   1.000
_cell.angle_alpha   90.00
_cell.angle_beta   90.00
_cell.angle_gamma   90.00
#
_symmetry.space_group_name_H-M   'P 1'
#
loop_
_entity.id
_entity.type
_entity.pdbx_description
1 polymer ?
#
loop_
_entity_poly.entity_id
_entity_poly.type
_entity_poly.pdbx_seq_one_letter_code
_entity_poly.pdbx_strand_id
1 'polypeptide(L)'
;MRIKTFVIAFFLIISIGKVAAETSSRNIISVNADYAERSEKTGYTIYRGNVEISQGNLLIKADQIQIFYAEGSAKSIVCEGLPSTLEYEASDQTLIKAEANNLSYSVDKNIVDLKNNATLQNNGTVIRGDSITYDLTLDTWQAKGGDKDEQNRIQLLIPAIGTPGL
;
A
#
# COMPACT_ATOMS: atom_id res chain seq x y z
N MET A 1 -81.98 -9.90 -10.77
CA MET A 1 -80.92 -8.87 -10.81
C MET A 1 -79.63 -9.50 -10.22
N ARG A 2 -78.69 -9.92 -11.07
CA ARG A 2 -77.52 -10.69 -10.65
C ARG A 2 -76.32 -9.77 -10.62
N ILE A 3 -75.79 -9.50 -9.40
CA ILE A 3 -74.60 -8.73 -9.19
C ILE A 3 -73.41 -9.66 -9.35
N LYS A 4 -72.55 -9.39 -10.38
CA LYS A 4 -71.28 -10.09 -10.59
C LYS A 4 -70.18 -9.39 -9.79
N THR A 5 -69.67 -10.09 -8.77
CA THR A 5 -68.55 -9.66 -7.97
C THR A 5 -67.26 -9.89 -8.78
N PHE A 6 -66.55 -8.80 -9.10
CA PHE A 6 -65.24 -8.83 -9.78
C PHE A 6 -64.16 -8.85 -8.72
N VAL A 7 -63.48 -9.98 -8.54
CA VAL A 7 -62.33 -10.10 -7.65
C VAL A 7 -61.09 -9.71 -8.45
N ILE A 8 -60.52 -8.54 -8.14
CA ILE A 8 -59.23 -8.08 -8.65
C ILE A 8 -58.16 -8.65 -7.73
N ALA A 9 -57.39 -9.66 -8.23
CA ALA A 9 -56.21 -10.17 -7.58
C ALA A 9 -55.03 -9.21 -7.86
N PHE A 10 -54.64 -8.45 -6.84
CA PHE A 10 -53.44 -7.57 -6.88
C PHE A 10 -52.21 -8.43 -6.64
N PHE A 11 -51.49 -8.73 -7.69
CA PHE A 11 -50.22 -9.48 -7.64
C PHE A 11 -49.11 -8.51 -7.22
N LEU A 12 -48.73 -8.53 -5.95
CA LEU A 12 -47.58 -7.77 -5.42
C LEU A 12 -46.30 -8.48 -5.79
N ILE A 13 -45.63 -8.02 -6.84
CA ILE A 13 -44.30 -8.50 -7.21
C ILE A 13 -43.28 -7.89 -6.25
N ILE A 14 -42.87 -8.65 -5.24
CA ILE A 14 -41.74 -8.30 -4.37
C ILE A 14 -40.45 -8.56 -5.15
N SER A 15 -39.88 -7.51 -5.71
CA SER A 15 -38.53 -7.54 -6.27
C SER A 15 -37.54 -7.68 -5.13
N ILE A 16 -37.05 -8.88 -4.87
CA ILE A 16 -35.92 -9.12 -3.97
C ILE A 16 -34.67 -8.62 -4.70
N GLY A 17 -34.33 -7.35 -4.48
CA GLY A 17 -33.04 -6.81 -4.89
C GLY A 17 -31.96 -7.58 -4.15
N LYS A 18 -31.12 -8.35 -4.87
CA LYS A 18 -29.85 -8.87 -4.34
C LYS A 18 -28.98 -7.66 -4.01
N VAL A 19 -28.95 -7.26 -2.74
CA VAL A 19 -27.88 -6.42 -2.22
C VAL A 19 -26.63 -7.31 -2.20
N ALA A 20 -25.81 -7.18 -3.23
CA ALA A 20 -24.46 -7.70 -3.18
C ALA A 20 -23.72 -6.89 -2.11
N ALA A 21 -23.52 -7.49 -0.95
CA ALA A 21 -22.57 -6.98 0.04
C ALA A 21 -21.19 -7.11 -0.61
N GLU A 22 -20.70 -6.04 -1.23
CA GLU A 22 -19.30 -5.89 -1.53
C GLU A 22 -18.56 -5.82 -0.19
N THR A 23 -18.13 -6.97 0.29
CA THR A 23 -17.25 -7.08 1.45
C THR A 23 -15.97 -6.35 1.06
N SER A 24 -15.77 -5.18 1.65
CA SER A 24 -14.63 -4.32 1.39
C SER A 24 -13.36 -5.04 1.83
N SER A 25 -12.76 -5.83 0.96
CA SER A 25 -11.48 -6.53 1.19
C SER A 25 -10.29 -5.55 1.36
N ARG A 26 -10.53 -4.26 1.12
CA ARG A 26 -9.52 -3.18 1.20
C ARG A 26 -8.98 -2.93 2.60
N ASN A 27 -9.67 -3.38 3.64
CA ASN A 27 -9.29 -3.12 5.03
C ASN A 27 -8.59 -4.31 5.71
N ILE A 28 -8.43 -5.44 5.02
CA ILE A 28 -7.78 -6.62 5.58
C ILE A 28 -6.31 -6.57 5.20
N ILE A 29 -5.43 -6.65 6.22
CA ILE A 29 -4.00 -6.87 6.04
C ILE A 29 -3.78 -8.38 6.08
N SER A 30 -3.26 -8.95 4.99
CA SER A 30 -2.80 -10.34 4.92
C SER A 30 -1.29 -10.39 5.11
N VAL A 31 -0.81 -11.31 5.92
CA VAL A 31 0.62 -11.51 6.19
C VAL A 31 0.99 -12.98 5.98
N ASN A 32 2.04 -13.22 5.19
CA ASN A 32 2.72 -14.50 5.04
C ASN A 32 4.15 -14.36 5.58
N ALA A 33 4.62 -15.31 6.38
CA ALA A 33 5.96 -15.33 6.96
C ALA A 33 6.31 -16.72 7.44
N ASP A 34 7.62 -17.02 7.61
CA ASP A 34 8.08 -18.29 8.17
C ASP A 34 7.91 -18.33 9.70
N TYR A 35 7.95 -17.15 10.35
CA TYR A 35 7.83 -17.02 11.80
C TYR A 35 7.03 -15.76 12.17
N ALA A 36 6.20 -15.86 13.20
CA ALA A 36 5.46 -14.73 13.77
C ALA A 36 5.46 -14.78 15.30
N GLU A 37 5.64 -13.63 15.93
CA GLU A 37 5.56 -13.45 17.38
C GLU A 37 4.81 -12.16 17.70
N ARG A 38 3.86 -12.23 18.62
CA ARG A 38 3.12 -11.08 19.13
C ARG A 38 3.38 -10.91 20.62
N SER A 39 3.67 -9.68 21.01
CA SER A 39 3.78 -9.29 22.41
C SER A 39 2.78 -8.17 22.71
N GLU A 40 1.80 -8.47 23.56
CA GLU A 40 0.84 -7.45 24.01
C GLU A 40 1.51 -6.34 24.84
N LYS A 41 2.57 -6.69 25.56
CA LYS A 41 3.32 -5.74 26.39
C LYS A 41 4.01 -4.66 25.54
N THR A 42 4.48 -5.01 24.35
CA THR A 42 5.20 -4.10 23.45
C THR A 42 4.30 -3.47 22.39
N GLY A 43 3.08 -3.97 22.22
CA GLY A 43 2.09 -3.44 21.29
C GLY A 43 2.43 -3.67 19.81
N TYR A 44 3.33 -4.61 19.48
CA TYR A 44 3.67 -4.96 18.11
C TYR A 44 3.65 -6.47 17.86
N THR A 45 3.53 -6.83 16.60
CA THR A 45 3.78 -8.18 16.09
C THR A 45 5.00 -8.12 15.19
N ILE A 46 5.93 -9.08 15.37
CA ILE A 46 7.11 -9.26 14.52
C ILE A 46 6.94 -10.50 13.64
N TYR A 47 7.29 -10.37 12.36
CA TYR A 47 7.31 -11.44 11.37
C TYR A 47 8.72 -11.57 10.82
N ARG A 48 9.20 -12.80 10.57
CA ARG A 48 10.54 -13.08 10.03
C ARG A 48 10.49 -14.18 8.99
N GLY A 49 11.41 -14.08 8.03
CA GLY A 49 11.61 -15.02 6.94
C GLY A 49 10.58 -14.87 5.84
N ASN A 50 11.04 -14.47 4.64
CA ASN A 50 10.22 -14.32 3.42
C ASN A 50 8.89 -13.61 3.67
N VAL A 51 8.94 -12.50 4.43
CA VAL A 51 7.72 -11.82 4.86
C VAL A 51 7.09 -11.09 3.70
N GLU A 52 5.80 -11.34 3.48
CA GLU A 52 4.96 -10.65 2.51
C GLU A 52 3.70 -10.12 3.19
N ILE A 53 3.44 -8.82 3.03
CA ILE A 53 2.21 -8.16 3.50
C ILE A 53 1.45 -7.64 2.30
N SER A 54 0.15 -7.89 2.24
CA SER A 54 -0.75 -7.30 1.24
C SER A 54 -1.96 -6.65 1.89
N GLN A 55 -2.35 -5.47 1.36
CA GLN A 55 -3.55 -4.74 1.74
C GLN A 55 -4.12 -4.00 0.52
N GLY A 56 -5.17 -4.53 -0.07
CA GLY A 56 -5.72 -3.98 -1.29
C GLY A 56 -4.67 -3.99 -2.41
N ASN A 57 -4.29 -2.81 -2.88
CA ASN A 57 -3.30 -2.60 -3.94
C ASN A 57 -1.86 -2.41 -3.43
N LEU A 58 -1.64 -2.57 -2.11
CA LEU A 58 -0.33 -2.44 -1.48
C LEU A 58 0.27 -3.83 -1.27
N LEU A 59 1.52 -4.02 -1.67
CA LEU A 59 2.32 -5.21 -1.44
C LEU A 59 3.68 -4.79 -0.84
N ILE A 60 4.05 -5.39 0.29
CA ILE A 60 5.35 -5.16 0.95
C ILE A 60 6.05 -6.50 1.13
N LYS A 61 7.35 -6.57 0.82
CA LYS A 61 8.20 -7.73 1.05
C LYS A 61 9.47 -7.34 1.79
N ALA A 62 9.89 -8.18 2.74
CA ALA A 62 11.11 -7.96 3.52
C ALA A 62 11.58 -9.26 4.21
N ASP A 63 12.79 -9.23 4.78
CA ASP A 63 13.29 -10.33 5.61
C ASP A 63 12.64 -10.33 6.99
N GLN A 64 12.38 -9.14 7.54
CA GLN A 64 11.69 -8.93 8.80
C GLN A 64 10.72 -7.76 8.69
N ILE A 65 9.53 -7.91 9.30
CA ILE A 65 8.53 -6.85 9.39
C ILE A 65 7.99 -6.78 10.82
N GLN A 66 7.88 -5.56 11.35
CA GLN A 66 7.19 -5.25 12.59
C GLN A 66 5.95 -4.42 12.31
N ILE A 67 4.80 -4.85 12.82
CA ILE A 67 3.55 -4.09 12.73
C ILE A 67 3.21 -3.57 14.12
N PHE A 68 3.15 -2.26 14.27
CA PHE A 68 2.74 -1.57 15.48
C PHE A 68 1.25 -1.27 15.44
N TYR A 69 0.56 -1.57 16.54
CA TYR A 69 -0.87 -1.38 16.67
C TYR A 69 -1.19 -0.32 17.73
N ALA A 70 -2.22 0.47 17.47
CA ALA A 70 -2.88 1.29 18.46
C ALA A 70 -4.38 1.21 18.25
N GLU A 71 -5.13 1.12 19.35
CA GLU A 71 -6.60 1.04 19.33
C GLU A 71 -7.14 -0.10 18.42
N GLY A 72 -6.42 -1.24 18.41
CA GLY A 72 -6.81 -2.41 17.62
C GLY A 72 -6.53 -2.34 16.12
N SER A 73 -5.94 -1.24 15.61
CA SER A 73 -5.61 -1.03 14.21
C SER A 73 -4.10 -0.90 13.99
N ALA A 74 -3.60 -1.37 12.84
CA ALA A 74 -2.21 -1.15 12.45
C ALA A 74 -1.97 0.35 12.22
N LYS A 75 -0.92 0.89 12.83
CA LYS A 75 -0.52 2.30 12.73
C LYS A 75 0.76 2.50 11.94
N SER A 76 1.70 1.58 12.09
CA SER A 76 2.98 1.64 11.41
C SER A 76 3.48 0.24 11.09
N ILE A 77 4.11 0.11 9.93
CA ILE A 77 4.79 -1.09 9.46
C ILE A 77 6.26 -0.71 9.26
N VAL A 78 7.17 -1.44 9.91
CA VAL A 78 8.62 -1.25 9.80
C VAL A 78 9.23 -2.51 9.20
N CYS A 79 9.98 -2.35 8.12
CA CYS A 79 10.55 -3.43 7.33
C CYS A 79 12.06 -3.34 7.30
N GLU A 80 12.73 -4.47 7.45
CA GLU A 80 14.17 -4.64 7.30
C GLU A 80 14.44 -5.75 6.29
N GLY A 81 15.29 -5.47 5.30
CA GLY A 81 15.64 -6.43 4.24
C GLY A 81 16.79 -5.93 3.37
N LEU A 82 17.25 -6.77 2.44
CA LEU A 82 18.36 -6.45 1.53
C LEU A 82 17.97 -6.73 0.05
N PRO A 83 17.03 -5.97 -0.52
CA PRO A 83 16.24 -4.87 0.05
C PRO A 83 14.88 -5.29 0.61
N SER A 84 14.25 -4.41 1.40
CA SER A 84 12.80 -4.37 1.58
C SER A 84 12.18 -3.66 0.38
N THR A 85 11.01 -4.14 -0.08
CA THR A 85 10.31 -3.58 -1.25
C THR A 85 8.87 -3.23 -0.90
N LEU A 86 8.34 -2.18 -1.54
CA LEU A 86 6.94 -1.81 -1.53
C LEU A 86 6.47 -1.58 -2.95
N GLU A 87 5.35 -2.18 -3.32
CA GLU A 87 4.63 -1.90 -4.55
C GLU A 87 3.22 -1.40 -4.20
N TYR A 88 2.80 -0.33 -4.83
CA TYR A 88 1.47 0.26 -4.67
C TYR A 88 0.91 0.66 -6.02
N GLU A 89 -0.28 0.17 -6.34
CA GLU A 89 -1.01 0.58 -7.53
C GLU A 89 -2.04 1.65 -7.16
N ALA A 90 -1.81 2.87 -7.65
CA ALA A 90 -2.71 4.01 -7.45
C ALA A 90 -4.01 3.83 -8.25
N SER A 91 -5.03 4.64 -7.93
CA SER A 91 -6.36 4.54 -8.55
C SER A 91 -6.38 4.82 -10.06
N ASP A 92 -5.39 5.54 -10.57
CA ASP A 92 -5.16 5.82 -11.99
C ASP A 92 -4.30 4.75 -12.70
N GLN A 93 -4.07 3.61 -12.03
CA GLN A 93 -3.22 2.50 -12.49
C GLN A 93 -1.71 2.83 -12.53
N THR A 94 -1.29 3.94 -11.95
CA THR A 94 0.13 4.24 -11.79
C THR A 94 0.73 3.27 -10.77
N LEU A 95 1.78 2.54 -11.18
CA LEU A 95 2.51 1.63 -10.30
C LEU A 95 3.68 2.38 -9.66
N ILE A 96 3.64 2.46 -8.33
CA ILE A 96 4.69 3.01 -7.49
C ILE A 96 5.49 1.85 -6.91
N LYS A 97 6.82 1.88 -7.09
CA LYS A 97 7.75 0.91 -6.50
C LYS A 97 8.77 1.61 -5.64
N ALA A 98 8.96 1.11 -4.44
CA ALA A 98 9.94 1.62 -3.50
C ALA A 98 10.81 0.49 -2.96
N GLU A 99 12.10 0.76 -2.79
CA GLU A 99 13.10 -0.19 -2.29
C GLU A 99 14.04 0.53 -1.33
N ALA A 100 14.40 -0.14 -0.23
CA ALA A 100 15.43 0.32 0.70
C ALA A 100 15.83 -0.81 1.64
N ASN A 101 16.95 -0.69 2.35
CA ASN A 101 17.28 -1.67 3.39
C ASN A 101 16.32 -1.55 4.59
N ASN A 102 15.90 -0.31 4.90
CA ASN A 102 14.92 -0.03 5.93
C ASN A 102 13.77 0.78 5.32
N LEU A 103 12.57 0.22 5.40
CA LEU A 103 11.36 0.85 4.93
C LEU A 103 10.38 0.99 6.09
N SER A 104 9.77 2.15 6.27
CA SER A 104 8.64 2.30 7.19
C SER A 104 7.44 2.92 6.49
N TYR A 105 6.25 2.39 6.78
CA TYR A 105 4.99 2.87 6.26
C TYR A 105 4.09 3.31 7.42
N SER A 106 3.73 4.58 7.43
CA SER A 106 2.75 5.15 8.38
C SER A 106 1.35 5.02 7.78
N VAL A 107 0.55 4.10 8.32
CA VAL A 107 -0.77 3.73 7.76
C VAL A 107 -1.74 4.92 7.77
N ASP A 108 -1.81 5.65 8.88
CA ASP A 108 -2.74 6.77 9.03
C ASP A 108 -2.39 7.98 8.14
N LYS A 109 -1.10 8.17 7.88
CA LYS A 109 -0.59 9.32 7.14
C LYS A 109 -0.39 9.03 5.66
N ASN A 110 -0.41 7.74 5.25
CA ASN A 110 -0.02 7.28 3.92
C ASN A 110 1.40 7.74 3.50
N ILE A 111 2.33 7.76 4.47
CA ILE A 111 3.72 8.16 4.24
C ILE A 111 4.62 6.93 4.28
N VAL A 112 5.48 6.82 3.28
CA VAL A 112 6.56 5.84 3.19
C VAL A 112 7.90 6.55 3.41
N ASP A 113 8.69 6.06 4.37
CA ASP A 113 10.07 6.47 4.58
C ASP A 113 11.01 5.33 4.20
N LEU A 114 11.95 5.62 3.32
CA LEU A 114 12.99 4.73 2.81
C LEU A 114 14.35 5.20 3.33
N LYS A 115 15.15 4.29 3.86
CA LYS A 115 16.49 4.61 4.38
C LYS A 115 17.49 3.53 3.97
N ASN A 116 18.70 3.96 3.71
CA ASN A 116 19.82 3.13 3.28
C ASN A 116 19.54 2.46 1.92
N ASN A 117 20.18 2.96 0.88
CA ASN A 117 20.01 2.53 -0.51
C ASN A 117 18.57 2.72 -1.03
N ALA A 118 17.99 3.88 -0.76
CA ALA A 118 16.63 4.19 -1.13
C ALA A 118 16.47 4.38 -2.65
N THR A 119 15.46 3.72 -3.22
CA THR A 119 15.02 3.89 -4.61
C THR A 119 13.50 4.05 -4.61
N LEU A 120 13.00 5.04 -5.34
CA LEU A 120 11.58 5.25 -5.61
C LEU A 120 11.36 5.35 -7.10
N GLN A 121 10.44 4.56 -7.63
CA GLN A 121 9.99 4.63 -9.02
C GLN A 121 8.52 5.02 -9.05
N ASN A 122 8.20 6.08 -9.77
CA ASN A 122 6.84 6.56 -9.98
C ASN A 122 6.71 7.10 -11.41
N ASN A 123 5.74 6.59 -12.17
CA ASN A 123 5.41 7.04 -13.53
C ASN A 123 6.66 7.17 -14.45
N GLY A 124 7.53 6.15 -14.43
CA GLY A 124 8.77 6.13 -15.23
C GLY A 124 9.92 6.97 -14.68
N THR A 125 9.68 7.85 -13.72
CA THR A 125 10.73 8.57 -12.98
C THR A 125 11.34 7.65 -11.92
N VAL A 126 12.68 7.61 -11.86
CA VAL A 126 13.40 6.86 -10.82
C VAL A 126 14.25 7.83 -10.01
N ILE A 127 14.08 7.78 -8.68
CA ILE A 127 14.79 8.58 -7.70
C ILE A 127 15.63 7.64 -6.86
N ARG A 128 16.93 7.94 -6.69
CA ARG A 128 17.83 7.21 -5.80
C ARG A 128 18.52 8.15 -4.84
N GLY A 129 18.72 7.70 -3.61
CA GLY A 129 19.38 8.46 -2.56
C GLY A 129 19.67 7.59 -1.34
N ASP A 130 20.21 8.21 -0.29
CA ASP A 130 20.37 7.54 1.00
C ASP A 130 19.01 7.39 1.70
N SER A 131 18.17 8.42 1.61
CA SER A 131 16.81 8.38 2.13
C SER A 131 15.82 9.09 1.22
N ILE A 132 14.58 8.57 1.20
CA ILE A 132 13.46 9.14 0.46
C ILE A 132 12.22 9.04 1.36
N THR A 133 11.52 10.16 1.53
CA THR A 133 10.17 10.21 2.11
C THR A 133 9.18 10.44 0.98
N TYR A 134 8.13 9.63 0.90
CA TYR A 134 7.10 9.71 -0.12
C TYR A 134 5.70 9.74 0.51
N ASP A 135 4.92 10.75 0.17
CA ASP A 135 3.51 10.88 0.54
C ASP A 135 2.63 10.30 -0.59
N LEU A 136 2.01 9.15 -0.32
CA LEU A 136 1.13 8.43 -1.27
C LEU A 136 -0.18 9.20 -1.56
N THR A 137 -0.59 10.09 -0.66
CA THR A 137 -1.83 10.87 -0.82
C THR A 137 -1.63 12.10 -1.69
N LEU A 138 -0.49 12.80 -1.47
CA LEU A 138 -0.17 14.05 -2.16
C LEU A 138 0.68 13.83 -3.42
N ASP A 139 1.15 12.59 -3.66
CA ASP A 139 2.11 12.25 -4.72
C ASP A 139 3.35 13.14 -4.69
N THR A 140 3.89 13.37 -3.48
CA THR A 140 5.07 14.20 -3.27
C THR A 140 6.19 13.42 -2.62
N TRP A 141 7.43 13.74 -2.99
CA TRP A 141 8.60 13.09 -2.43
C TRP A 141 9.68 14.11 -2.02
N GLN A 142 10.48 13.71 -1.05
CA GLN A 142 11.70 14.37 -0.63
C GLN A 142 12.83 13.35 -0.57
N ALA A 143 13.94 13.60 -1.23
CA ALA A 143 15.11 12.73 -1.20
C ALA A 143 16.33 13.44 -0.62
N LYS A 144 17.20 12.67 0.05
CA LYS A 144 18.50 13.13 0.57
C LYS A 144 19.58 12.18 0.12
N GLY A 145 20.74 12.74 -0.29
CA GLY A 145 21.97 11.98 -0.50
C GLY A 145 22.64 11.66 0.84
N GLY A 146 23.55 10.70 0.84
CA GLY A 146 24.33 10.35 2.01
C GLY A 146 25.41 11.41 2.33
N ASP A 147 25.87 11.39 3.58
CA ASP A 147 26.90 12.29 4.05
C ASP A 147 28.28 11.90 3.46
N LYS A 148 28.93 12.83 2.76
CA LYS A 148 30.38 12.90 2.51
C LYS A 148 31.00 12.38 1.23
N ASP A 149 30.32 11.65 0.33
CA ASP A 149 30.96 11.25 -0.93
C ASP A 149 30.11 11.67 -2.13
N GLU A 150 30.77 12.08 -3.24
CA GLU A 150 30.09 12.41 -4.50
C GLU A 150 29.26 11.24 -5.04
N GLN A 151 29.58 10.01 -4.64
CA GLN A 151 28.86 8.79 -5.02
C GLN A 151 27.49 8.64 -4.32
N ASN A 152 27.29 9.35 -3.22
CA ASN A 152 26.05 9.31 -2.42
C ASN A 152 25.09 10.47 -2.73
N ARG A 153 25.22 11.11 -3.88
CA ARG A 153 24.32 12.16 -4.34
C ARG A 153 22.98 11.56 -4.78
N ILE A 154 21.94 12.38 -4.71
CA ILE A 154 20.64 12.02 -5.29
C ILE A 154 20.82 11.86 -6.81
N GLN A 155 20.28 10.76 -7.35
CA GLN A 155 20.16 10.51 -8.78
C GLN A 155 18.69 10.56 -9.18
N LEU A 156 18.38 11.31 -10.22
CA LEU A 156 17.04 11.42 -10.77
C LEU A 156 17.08 11.05 -12.26
N LEU A 157 16.35 9.99 -12.62
CA LEU A 157 16.14 9.56 -14.00
C LEU A 157 14.72 9.91 -14.41
N ILE A 158 14.57 10.80 -15.36
CA ILE A 158 13.28 11.28 -15.86
C ILE A 158 13.09 10.74 -17.28
N PRO A 159 11.90 10.21 -17.65
CA PRO A 159 11.62 9.82 -19.02
C PRO A 159 11.90 10.99 -19.98
N ALA A 160 12.57 10.72 -21.09
CA ALA A 160 12.77 11.76 -22.12
C ALA A 160 11.40 12.21 -22.62
N ILE A 161 11.18 13.53 -22.64
CA ILE A 161 10.02 14.10 -23.32
C ILE A 161 10.19 13.70 -24.79
N GLY A 162 9.23 12.91 -25.32
CA GLY A 162 9.28 12.47 -26.71
C GLY A 162 9.51 13.68 -27.62
N THR A 163 10.59 13.67 -28.38
CA THR A 163 10.81 14.63 -29.43
C THR A 163 9.61 14.51 -30.38
N PRO A 164 8.85 15.58 -30.68
CA PRO A 164 7.84 15.52 -31.73
C PRO A 164 8.58 15.06 -32.98
N GLY A 165 8.10 13.96 -33.59
CA GLY A 165 8.76 13.37 -34.75
C GLY A 165 9.03 14.44 -35.82
N LEU A 166 10.29 14.48 -36.26
CA LEU A 166 10.68 15.13 -37.52
C LEU A 166 10.09 14.36 -38.69
#